data_dbe0eabf114a77bfe3dda840c156b97f
#
_entry.id   dbe0eabf114a77bfe3dda840c156b97f
#
_cell.length_a   1.000
_cell.length_b   1.000
_cell.length_c   1.000
_cell.angle_alpha   90.00
_cell.angle_beta   90.00
_cell.angle_gamma   90.00
#
_symmetry.space_group_name_H-M   'P 1'
#
loop_
_entity.id
_entity.type
_entity.pdbx_description
1 polymer ?
#
loop_
_entity_poly.entity_id
_entity_poly.type
_entity_poly.pdbx_seq_one_letter_code
_entity_poly.pdbx_strand_id
1 'polypeptide(L)'
;IRRPPRSTQGVSSAASDVYKRQHQQIGIAAPIAVVVLRIIQGLSVGGEYTSSVIFLSENAPNRQRGFYAIWGLWGSVLGMLIGSGFGDLLAHTLNPDQLGSWGWRLPFLLGALVAASGVVIRRGIGAEIIEPQAKSPIRETFGRYRLQVLRVMALNIASSVGYYTVFVYAVSYMEDVDHLSTATSLSLNTGVLAVLLMLYPISAWLSDRIGRKPMLISGSSLLCFGALPLFNLMHSGDPQRVIWGELGLTLAVALLAGGKNPANVELMPAAVRCTGLAVAFNIAEGYFGGTTPLIATWLIA
;
A
#
# COMPACT_ATOMS: atom_id res chain seq x y z
N ILE A 1 -11.19 -33.59 -13.01
CA ILE A 1 -10.95 -32.12 -13.15
C ILE A 1 -12.31 -31.46 -12.91
N ARG A 2 -12.56 -30.96 -11.69
CA ARG A 2 -13.77 -30.18 -11.37
C ARG A 2 -13.59 -28.76 -11.92
N ARG A 3 -14.52 -28.31 -12.78
CA ARG A 3 -14.55 -26.93 -13.29
C ARG A 3 -14.74 -25.99 -12.11
N PRO A 4 -14.02 -24.85 -12.04
CA PRO A 4 -14.22 -23.85 -11.00
C PRO A 4 -15.66 -23.29 -11.03
N PRO A 5 -16.19 -22.81 -9.91
CA PRO A 5 -17.55 -22.31 -9.85
C PRO A 5 -17.79 -21.20 -10.87
N ARG A 6 -18.96 -21.22 -11.52
CA ARG A 6 -19.34 -20.32 -12.62
C ARG A 6 -19.15 -18.83 -12.35
N SER A 7 -19.11 -18.39 -11.10
CA SER A 7 -18.93 -16.99 -10.70
C SER A 7 -17.53 -16.44 -10.98
N THR A 8 -16.47 -17.20 -10.68
CA THR A 8 -15.08 -16.79 -10.92
C THR A 8 -14.71 -16.83 -12.42
N GLN A 9 -15.28 -17.75 -13.17
CA GLN A 9 -15.12 -17.76 -14.63
C GLN A 9 -15.76 -16.54 -15.31
N GLY A 10 -16.89 -16.04 -14.81
CA GLY A 10 -17.58 -14.87 -15.37
C GLY A 10 -16.79 -13.58 -15.22
N VAL A 11 -16.18 -13.35 -14.07
CA VAL A 11 -15.39 -12.12 -13.81
C VAL A 11 -14.09 -12.13 -14.60
N SER A 12 -13.40 -13.26 -14.65
CA SER A 12 -12.18 -13.44 -15.44
C SER A 12 -12.44 -13.30 -16.94
N SER A 13 -13.55 -13.86 -17.46
CA SER A 13 -13.90 -13.75 -18.87
C SER A 13 -14.33 -12.33 -19.24
N ALA A 14 -15.12 -11.65 -18.41
CA ALA A 14 -15.54 -10.27 -18.66
C ALA A 14 -14.37 -9.29 -18.71
N ALA A 15 -13.42 -9.39 -17.77
CA ALA A 15 -12.19 -8.60 -17.79
C ALA A 15 -11.34 -8.90 -19.03
N SER A 16 -11.23 -10.18 -19.41
CA SER A 16 -10.53 -10.64 -20.61
C SER A 16 -11.20 -10.16 -21.90
N ASP A 17 -12.54 -10.12 -21.94
CA ASP A 17 -13.28 -9.67 -23.12
C ASP A 17 -13.23 -8.16 -23.32
N VAL A 18 -13.26 -7.38 -22.23
CA VAL A 18 -13.06 -5.90 -22.29
C VAL A 18 -11.65 -5.59 -22.80
N TYR A 19 -10.63 -6.28 -22.30
CA TYR A 19 -9.25 -6.13 -22.75
C TYR A 19 -9.10 -6.55 -24.22
N LYS A 20 -9.70 -7.68 -24.63
CA LYS A 20 -9.69 -8.13 -26.02
C LYS A 20 -10.36 -7.15 -26.97
N ARG A 21 -11.52 -6.60 -26.60
CA ARG A 21 -12.23 -5.61 -27.45
C ARG A 21 -11.41 -4.33 -27.64
N GLN A 22 -10.77 -3.80 -26.60
CA GLN A 22 -9.90 -2.64 -26.70
C GLN A 22 -8.66 -2.94 -27.53
N HIS A 23 -8.04 -4.10 -27.32
CA HIS A 23 -6.90 -4.54 -28.12
C HIS A 23 -7.26 -4.75 -29.59
N GLN A 24 -8.45 -5.28 -29.89
CA GLN A 24 -8.96 -5.45 -31.26
C GLN A 24 -9.18 -4.11 -31.99
N GLN A 25 -9.52 -3.04 -31.25
CA GLN A 25 -9.79 -1.72 -31.86
C GLN A 25 -8.54 -0.88 -32.06
N ILE A 26 -7.62 -0.87 -31.13
CA ILE A 26 -6.44 0.01 -31.14
C ILE A 26 -5.11 -0.76 -31.07
N GLY A 27 -5.14 -2.10 -31.12
CA GLY A 27 -3.96 -2.94 -31.18
C GLY A 27 -2.99 -2.72 -30.02
N ILE A 28 -1.69 -2.67 -30.33
CA ILE A 28 -0.62 -2.50 -29.32
C ILE A 28 -0.67 -1.15 -28.59
N ALA A 29 -1.41 -0.17 -29.09
CA ALA A 29 -1.59 1.11 -28.43
C ALA A 29 -2.36 0.97 -27.10
N ALA A 30 -3.24 -0.04 -26.95
CA ALA A 30 -3.96 -0.28 -25.70
C ALA A 30 -3.03 -0.60 -24.52
N PRO A 31 -2.15 -1.62 -24.56
CA PRO A 31 -1.22 -1.89 -23.46
C PRO A 31 -0.23 -0.74 -23.22
N ILE A 32 0.25 -0.07 -24.26
CA ILE A 32 1.13 1.09 -24.10
C ILE A 32 0.40 2.21 -23.35
N ALA A 33 -0.84 2.54 -23.70
CA ALA A 33 -1.65 3.54 -23.01
C ALA A 33 -1.86 3.18 -21.54
N VAL A 34 -2.15 1.91 -21.22
CA VAL A 34 -2.28 1.46 -19.83
C VAL A 34 -0.98 1.65 -19.06
N VAL A 35 0.16 1.28 -19.63
CA VAL A 35 1.47 1.47 -18.98
C VAL A 35 1.75 2.95 -18.72
N VAL A 36 1.54 3.82 -19.73
CA VAL A 36 1.72 5.27 -19.58
C VAL A 36 0.81 5.84 -18.49
N LEU A 37 -0.48 5.49 -18.49
CA LEU A 37 -1.43 5.92 -17.46
C LEU A 37 -1.03 5.42 -16.07
N ARG A 38 -0.52 4.19 -15.95
CA ARG A 38 -0.01 3.64 -14.67
C ARG A 38 1.23 4.38 -14.17
N ILE A 39 2.13 4.78 -15.07
CA ILE A 39 3.30 5.60 -14.71
C ILE A 39 2.84 6.96 -14.18
N ILE A 40 1.94 7.65 -14.92
CA ILE A 40 1.38 8.95 -14.49
C ILE A 40 0.67 8.82 -13.13
N GLN A 41 -0.15 7.78 -12.96
CA GLN A 41 -0.83 7.49 -11.71
C GLN A 41 0.16 7.28 -10.55
N GLY A 42 1.22 6.49 -10.77
CA GLY A 42 2.24 6.22 -9.76
C GLY A 42 2.98 7.48 -9.32
N LEU A 43 3.36 8.33 -10.28
CA LEU A 43 4.00 9.62 -9.99
C LEU A 43 3.10 10.56 -9.18
N SER A 44 1.79 10.59 -9.49
CA SER A 44 0.81 11.40 -8.77
C SER A 44 0.61 10.91 -7.33
N VAL A 45 0.40 9.60 -7.16
CA VAL A 45 0.17 8.99 -5.83
C VAL A 45 1.38 9.15 -4.91
N GLY A 46 2.60 8.94 -5.43
CA GLY A 46 3.82 9.06 -4.63
C GLY A 46 4.05 10.46 -4.08
N GLY A 47 3.73 11.50 -4.86
CA GLY A 47 3.78 12.90 -4.40
C GLY A 47 2.69 13.25 -3.40
N GLU A 48 1.48 12.76 -3.62
CA GLU A 48 0.33 13.05 -2.76
C GLU A 48 0.45 12.38 -1.38
N TYR A 49 0.85 11.10 -1.34
CA TYR A 49 1.07 10.40 -0.08
C TYR A 49 2.13 11.08 0.78
N THR A 50 3.30 11.37 0.21
CA THR A 50 4.40 11.97 0.97
C THR A 50 4.08 13.37 1.47
N SER A 51 3.41 14.20 0.66
CA SER A 51 2.97 15.53 1.08
C SER A 51 1.90 15.48 2.18
N SER A 52 0.98 14.52 2.13
CA SER A 52 -0.02 14.35 3.19
C SER A 52 0.60 13.92 4.52
N VAL A 53 1.56 13.01 4.52
CA VAL A 53 2.29 12.60 5.73
C VAL A 53 3.08 13.77 6.33
N ILE A 54 3.74 14.58 5.50
CA ILE A 54 4.45 15.78 5.94
C ILE A 54 3.48 16.76 6.57
N PHE A 55 2.41 17.11 5.88
CA PHE A 55 1.39 18.04 6.35
C PHE A 55 0.82 17.61 7.71
N LEU A 56 0.41 16.34 7.83
CA LEU A 56 -0.13 15.79 9.07
C LEU A 56 0.90 15.84 10.22
N SER A 57 2.17 15.53 9.92
CA SER A 57 3.22 15.53 10.93
C SER A 57 3.62 16.95 11.39
N GLU A 58 3.64 17.93 10.49
CA GLU A 58 4.02 19.30 10.78
C GLU A 58 2.93 20.03 11.55
N ASN A 59 1.66 19.75 11.26
CA ASN A 59 0.51 20.30 11.97
C ASN A 59 0.11 19.52 13.23
N ALA A 60 0.85 18.45 13.58
CA ALA A 60 0.56 17.65 14.75
C ALA A 60 0.93 18.38 16.04
N PRO A 61 0.13 18.23 17.12
CA PRO A 61 0.50 18.69 18.45
C PRO A 61 1.83 18.05 18.90
N ASN A 62 2.51 18.74 19.84
CA ASN A 62 3.74 18.24 20.42
C ASN A 62 3.57 16.80 20.94
N ARG A 63 4.52 15.92 20.61
CA ARG A 63 4.55 14.51 20.97
C ARG A 63 3.44 13.62 20.36
N GLN A 64 2.74 14.08 19.31
CA GLN A 64 1.71 13.29 18.60
C GLN A 64 1.98 13.17 17.10
N ARG A 65 3.20 13.46 16.66
CA ARG A 65 3.56 13.42 15.23
C ARG A 65 3.37 12.06 14.60
N GLY A 66 3.65 10.98 15.33
CA GLY A 66 3.43 9.62 14.85
C GLY A 66 1.97 9.30 14.63
N PHE A 67 1.14 9.64 15.64
CA PHE A 67 -0.31 9.42 15.59
C PHE A 67 -0.99 10.20 14.45
N TYR A 68 -0.52 11.41 14.15
CA TYR A 68 -1.05 12.18 13.02
C TYR A 68 -0.50 11.68 11.68
N ALA A 69 0.78 11.35 11.59
CA ALA A 69 1.40 10.86 10.35
C ALA A 69 0.81 9.55 9.83
N ILE A 70 0.32 8.67 10.74
CA ILE A 70 -0.19 7.35 10.35
C ILE A 70 -1.49 7.42 9.56
N TRP A 71 -2.28 8.52 9.71
CA TRP A 71 -3.58 8.64 9.06
C TRP A 71 -3.49 8.68 7.53
N GLY A 72 -2.35 9.12 6.96
CA GLY A 72 -2.11 9.00 5.52
C GLY A 72 -2.08 7.55 5.05
N LEU A 73 -1.36 6.68 5.77
CA LEU A 73 -1.28 5.26 5.47
C LEU A 73 -2.58 4.53 5.79
N TRP A 74 -3.21 4.86 6.91
CA TRP A 74 -4.52 4.34 7.30
C TRP A 74 -5.57 4.62 6.24
N GLY A 75 -5.63 5.87 5.73
CA GLY A 75 -6.53 6.25 4.64
C GLY A 75 -6.28 5.48 3.35
N SER A 76 -5.02 5.18 3.02
CA SER A 76 -4.66 4.38 1.84
C SER A 76 -5.18 2.94 1.95
N VAL A 77 -4.99 2.28 3.09
CA VAL A 77 -5.49 0.92 3.33
C VAL A 77 -7.03 0.88 3.40
N LEU A 78 -7.64 1.86 4.06
CA LEU A 78 -9.10 1.99 4.08
C LEU A 78 -9.67 2.17 2.67
N GLY A 79 -9.04 3.03 1.85
CA GLY A 79 -9.43 3.23 0.45
C GLY A 79 -9.35 1.93 -0.37
N MET A 80 -8.34 1.11 -0.11
CA MET A 80 -8.17 -0.19 -0.74
C MET A 80 -9.30 -1.18 -0.35
N LEU A 81 -9.64 -1.24 0.94
CA LEU A 81 -10.73 -2.07 1.44
C LEU A 81 -12.11 -1.62 0.91
N ILE A 82 -12.38 -0.31 0.90
CA ILE A 82 -13.62 0.25 0.35
C ILE A 82 -13.71 -0.06 -1.16
N GLY A 83 -12.61 0.13 -1.89
CA GLY A 83 -12.56 -0.15 -3.33
C GLY A 83 -12.80 -1.63 -3.64
N SER A 84 -12.16 -2.52 -2.90
CA SER A 84 -12.36 -3.96 -3.02
C SER A 84 -13.79 -4.38 -2.66
N GLY A 85 -14.30 -3.91 -1.52
CA GLY A 85 -15.67 -4.21 -1.08
C GLY A 85 -16.74 -3.66 -2.03
N PHE A 86 -16.52 -2.48 -2.62
CA PHE A 86 -17.42 -1.94 -3.64
C PHE A 86 -17.38 -2.76 -4.93
N GLY A 87 -16.19 -3.22 -5.35
CA GLY A 87 -16.06 -4.14 -6.48
C GLY A 87 -16.78 -5.46 -6.26
N ASP A 88 -16.65 -6.03 -5.06
CA ASP A 88 -17.35 -7.25 -4.66
C ASP A 88 -18.88 -7.07 -4.64
N LEU A 89 -19.36 -5.97 -4.07
CA LEU A 89 -20.79 -5.60 -4.10
C LEU A 89 -21.33 -5.54 -5.52
N LEU A 90 -20.60 -4.92 -6.45
CA LEU A 90 -21.01 -4.85 -7.85
C LEU A 90 -21.03 -6.23 -8.52
N ALA A 91 -20.06 -7.08 -8.21
CA ALA A 91 -20.00 -8.43 -8.75
C ALA A 91 -21.17 -9.32 -8.28
N HIS A 92 -21.72 -9.05 -7.10
CA HIS A 92 -22.89 -9.76 -6.57
C HIS A 92 -24.24 -9.16 -7.01
N THR A 93 -24.29 -7.85 -7.30
CA THR A 93 -25.54 -7.15 -7.64
C THR A 93 -25.80 -7.05 -9.14
N LEU A 94 -24.73 -7.05 -9.95
CA LEU A 94 -24.82 -6.93 -11.40
C LEU A 94 -24.60 -8.28 -12.07
N ASN A 95 -25.33 -8.55 -13.17
CA ASN A 95 -25.02 -9.72 -13.99
C ASN A 95 -23.70 -9.49 -14.79
N PRO A 96 -23.06 -10.57 -15.31
CA PRO A 96 -21.79 -10.49 -16.02
C PRO A 96 -21.80 -9.50 -17.21
N ASP A 97 -22.92 -9.41 -17.94
CA ASP A 97 -23.05 -8.50 -19.08
C ASP A 97 -23.14 -7.03 -18.65
N GLN A 98 -23.87 -6.75 -17.58
CA GLN A 98 -23.92 -5.42 -16.98
C GLN A 98 -22.58 -5.00 -16.39
N LEU A 99 -21.92 -5.90 -15.66
CA LEU A 99 -20.60 -5.65 -15.09
C LEU A 99 -19.56 -5.36 -16.19
N GLY A 100 -19.55 -6.16 -17.26
CA GLY A 100 -18.63 -6.03 -18.38
C GLY A 100 -18.91 -4.83 -19.29
N SER A 101 -20.16 -4.36 -19.42
CA SER A 101 -20.51 -3.25 -20.30
C SER A 101 -20.34 -1.89 -19.64
N TRP A 102 -20.86 -1.67 -18.45
CA TRP A 102 -20.85 -0.37 -17.75
C TRP A 102 -20.48 -0.43 -16.27
N GLY A 103 -20.78 -1.53 -15.58
CA GLY A 103 -20.63 -1.65 -14.13
C GLY A 103 -19.20 -1.45 -13.63
N TRP A 104 -18.20 -1.87 -14.41
CA TRP A 104 -16.79 -1.66 -14.09
C TRP A 104 -16.37 -0.18 -14.02
N ARG A 105 -17.20 0.74 -14.57
CA ARG A 105 -16.91 2.18 -14.50
C ARG A 105 -17.32 2.81 -13.18
N LEU A 106 -18.22 2.19 -12.42
CA LEU A 106 -18.75 2.75 -11.17
C LEU A 106 -17.66 3.01 -10.11
N PRO A 107 -16.67 2.12 -9.89
CA PRO A 107 -15.56 2.40 -8.99
C PRO A 107 -14.75 3.65 -9.39
N PHE A 108 -14.59 3.91 -10.68
CA PHE A 108 -13.90 5.11 -11.17
C PHE A 108 -14.71 6.39 -10.91
N LEU A 109 -16.04 6.33 -11.05
CA LEU A 109 -16.93 7.44 -10.71
C LEU A 109 -16.91 7.73 -9.21
N LEU A 110 -16.90 6.69 -8.37
CA LEU A 110 -16.70 6.84 -6.93
C LEU A 110 -15.36 7.52 -6.62
N GLY A 111 -14.28 7.11 -7.30
CA GLY A 111 -12.97 7.75 -7.20
C GLY A 111 -12.99 9.23 -7.58
N ALA A 112 -13.73 9.60 -8.63
CA ALA A 112 -13.91 10.99 -9.03
C ALA A 112 -14.65 11.82 -7.97
N LEU A 113 -15.66 11.26 -7.30
CA LEU A 113 -16.34 11.91 -6.18
C LEU A 113 -15.40 12.15 -4.99
N VAL A 114 -14.56 11.16 -4.67
CA VAL A 114 -13.54 11.30 -3.62
C VAL A 114 -12.53 12.39 -4.00
N ALA A 115 -12.07 12.44 -5.25
CA ALA A 115 -11.18 13.50 -5.72
C ALA A 115 -11.83 14.89 -5.63
N ALA A 116 -13.11 15.03 -6.01
CA ALA A 116 -13.85 16.26 -5.89
C ALA A 116 -13.98 16.72 -4.42
N SER A 117 -14.24 15.79 -3.48
CA SER A 117 -14.29 16.11 -2.06
C SER A 117 -12.93 16.63 -1.55
N GLY A 118 -11.82 16.05 -2.01
CA GLY A 118 -10.48 16.52 -1.71
C GLY A 118 -10.23 17.97 -2.15
N VAL A 119 -10.73 18.36 -3.33
CA VAL A 119 -10.65 19.76 -3.81
C VAL A 119 -11.45 20.70 -2.92
N VAL A 120 -12.64 20.29 -2.49
CA VAL A 120 -13.50 21.11 -1.60
C VAL A 120 -12.83 21.29 -0.24
N ILE A 121 -12.30 20.23 0.34
CA ILE A 121 -11.59 20.27 1.64
C ILE A 121 -10.36 21.19 1.55
N ARG A 122 -9.55 21.08 0.50
CA ARG A 122 -8.35 21.92 0.30
C ARG A 122 -8.68 23.40 0.17
N ARG A 123 -9.84 23.77 -0.37
CA ARG A 123 -10.28 25.17 -0.42
C ARG A 123 -10.61 25.75 0.95
N GLY A 124 -10.98 24.91 1.91
CA GLY A 124 -11.25 25.32 3.30
C GLY A 124 -10.00 25.36 4.20
N ILE A 125 -8.89 24.78 3.76
CA ILE A 125 -7.62 24.83 4.47
C ILE A 125 -6.92 26.12 4.04
N GLY A 126 -6.65 27.02 5.01
CA GLY A 126 -5.96 28.30 4.74
C GLY A 126 -4.61 28.10 4.06
N ALA A 127 -4.08 29.18 3.46
CA ALA A 127 -2.79 29.15 2.80
C ALA A 127 -1.72 28.63 3.77
N GLU A 128 -1.05 27.54 3.40
CA GLU A 128 0.08 26.99 4.16
C GLU A 128 1.18 28.06 4.30
N ILE A 129 1.78 28.13 5.48
CA ILE A 129 3.04 28.85 5.65
C ILE A 129 4.07 28.05 4.86
N ILE A 130 4.39 28.55 3.66
CA ILE A 130 5.42 27.93 2.81
C ILE A 130 6.77 28.18 3.52
N GLU A 131 7.30 27.16 4.17
CA GLU A 131 8.69 27.23 4.66
C GLU A 131 9.65 27.48 3.47
N PRO A 132 10.76 28.23 3.69
CA PRO A 132 11.71 28.52 2.63
C PRO A 132 12.23 27.24 1.99
N GLN A 133 11.83 27.01 0.76
CA GLN A 133 12.35 25.88 -0.01
C GLN A 133 13.76 26.19 -0.49
N ALA A 134 14.59 25.15 -0.60
CA ALA A 134 15.91 25.26 -1.20
C ALA A 134 15.82 25.82 -2.62
N LYS A 135 16.74 26.69 -3.04
CA LYS A 135 16.79 27.25 -4.41
C LYS A 135 16.87 26.16 -5.49
N SER A 136 17.42 25.00 -5.17
CA SER A 136 17.50 23.83 -6.05
C SER A 136 17.28 22.55 -5.24
N PRO A 137 16.01 22.21 -4.90
CA PRO A 137 15.69 21.11 -4.00
C PRO A 137 16.29 19.76 -4.45
N ILE A 138 16.24 19.46 -5.75
CA ILE A 138 16.79 18.21 -6.30
C ILE A 138 18.30 18.15 -6.10
N ARG A 139 19.03 19.22 -6.48
CA ARG A 139 20.49 19.24 -6.38
C ARG A 139 20.96 19.16 -4.92
N GLU A 140 20.27 19.83 -4.00
CA GLU A 140 20.59 19.78 -2.57
C GLU A 140 20.26 18.40 -1.97
N THR A 141 19.14 17.80 -2.36
CA THR A 141 18.73 16.45 -1.92
C THR A 141 19.81 15.42 -2.25
N PHE A 142 20.28 15.38 -3.49
CA PHE A 142 21.28 14.39 -3.92
C PHE A 142 22.74 14.80 -3.61
N GLY A 143 23.01 16.08 -3.43
CA GLY A 143 24.33 16.58 -3.07
C GLY A 143 24.57 16.53 -1.56
N ARG A 144 23.97 17.50 -0.85
CA ARG A 144 24.21 17.73 0.57
C ARG A 144 23.53 16.71 1.48
N TYR A 145 22.32 16.27 1.14
CA TYR A 145 21.48 15.44 2.01
C TYR A 145 21.36 13.98 1.55
N ARG A 146 22.29 13.50 0.70
CA ARG A 146 22.29 12.13 0.17
C ARG A 146 22.21 11.05 1.26
N LEU A 147 22.88 11.23 2.39
CA LEU A 147 22.90 10.26 3.47
C LEU A 147 21.52 10.17 4.17
N GLN A 148 20.84 11.30 4.35
CA GLN A 148 19.49 11.34 4.90
C GLN A 148 18.51 10.64 3.94
N VAL A 149 18.60 10.90 2.64
CA VAL A 149 17.79 10.22 1.62
C VAL A 149 18.02 8.70 1.65
N LEU A 150 19.28 8.26 1.73
CA LEU A 150 19.59 6.83 1.82
C LEU A 150 19.05 6.18 3.10
N ARG A 151 19.12 6.88 4.24
CA ARG A 151 18.54 6.39 5.50
C ARG A 151 17.01 6.23 5.42
N VAL A 152 16.34 7.26 4.91
CA VAL A 152 14.89 7.24 4.71
C VAL A 152 14.51 6.16 3.69
N MET A 153 15.26 6.04 2.60
CA MET A 153 15.04 5.00 1.59
C MET A 153 15.20 3.59 2.19
N ALA A 154 16.24 3.34 2.99
CA ALA A 154 16.44 2.04 3.64
C ALA A 154 15.29 1.67 4.59
N LEU A 155 14.79 2.65 5.38
CA LEU A 155 13.62 2.45 6.24
C LEU A 155 12.36 2.11 5.42
N ASN A 156 12.16 2.79 4.29
CA ASN A 156 11.02 2.53 3.44
C ASN A 156 11.15 1.18 2.72
N ILE A 157 12.34 0.78 2.24
CA ILE A 157 12.58 -0.53 1.61
C ILE A 157 12.18 -1.66 2.57
N ALA A 158 12.68 -1.65 3.81
CA ALA A 158 12.36 -2.67 4.80
C ALA A 158 10.84 -2.78 5.05
N SER A 159 10.16 -1.65 5.17
CA SER A 159 8.71 -1.59 5.37
C SER A 159 7.94 -2.04 4.13
N SER A 160 8.35 -1.62 2.93
CA SER A 160 7.67 -1.96 1.67
C SER A 160 7.78 -3.43 1.36
N VAL A 161 8.99 -4.00 1.45
CA VAL A 161 9.20 -5.44 1.25
C VAL A 161 8.34 -6.23 2.24
N GLY A 162 8.32 -5.85 3.53
CA GLY A 162 7.47 -6.49 4.53
C GLY A 162 5.98 -6.40 4.19
N TYR A 163 5.50 -5.22 3.81
CA TYR A 163 4.10 -5.01 3.43
C TYR A 163 3.69 -5.85 2.21
N TYR A 164 4.47 -5.79 1.13
CA TYR A 164 4.18 -6.54 -0.10
C TYR A 164 4.28 -8.05 0.09
N THR A 165 5.17 -8.51 0.97
CA THR A 165 5.26 -9.93 1.33
C THR A 165 4.01 -10.39 2.08
N VAL A 166 3.55 -9.62 3.07
CA VAL A 166 2.45 -10.01 3.96
C VAL A 166 1.07 -9.83 3.31
N PHE A 167 0.85 -8.76 2.52
CA PHE A 167 -0.49 -8.44 2.02
C PHE A 167 -0.69 -8.64 0.52
N VAL A 168 0.39 -8.85 -0.23
CA VAL A 168 0.28 -9.10 -1.68
C VAL A 168 0.75 -10.50 -2.00
N TYR A 169 1.96 -10.86 -1.58
CA TYR A 169 2.52 -12.18 -1.89
C TYR A 169 1.85 -13.31 -1.10
N ALA A 170 1.47 -13.10 0.17
CA ALA A 170 0.86 -14.13 1.00
C ALA A 170 -0.43 -14.71 0.39
N VAL A 171 -1.19 -13.94 -0.38
CA VAL A 171 -2.38 -14.45 -1.11
C VAL A 171 -1.95 -15.51 -2.12
N SER A 172 -0.96 -15.20 -2.97
CA SER A 172 -0.42 -16.18 -3.93
C SER A 172 0.21 -17.38 -3.22
N TYR A 173 0.90 -17.15 -2.11
CA TYR A 173 1.47 -18.23 -1.30
C TYR A 173 0.40 -19.19 -0.78
N MET A 174 -0.69 -18.67 -0.23
CA MET A 174 -1.83 -19.47 0.24
C MET A 174 -2.49 -20.28 -0.88
N GLU A 175 -2.55 -19.72 -2.10
CA GLU A 175 -3.13 -20.41 -3.26
C GLU A 175 -2.19 -21.46 -3.85
N ASP A 176 -0.94 -21.09 -4.11
CA ASP A 176 0.01 -21.90 -4.87
C ASP A 176 0.70 -22.96 -4.00
N VAL A 177 0.99 -22.64 -2.72
CA VAL A 177 1.76 -23.50 -1.82
C VAL A 177 0.85 -24.25 -0.83
N ASP A 178 -0.10 -23.54 -0.21
CA ASP A 178 -1.00 -24.14 0.77
C ASP A 178 -2.29 -24.70 0.12
N HIS A 179 -2.47 -24.51 -1.19
CA HIS A 179 -3.61 -25.00 -1.98
C HIS A 179 -4.99 -24.56 -1.45
N LEU A 180 -5.04 -23.40 -0.79
CA LEU A 180 -6.29 -22.80 -0.36
C LEU A 180 -7.08 -22.24 -1.56
N SER A 181 -8.40 -22.17 -1.44
CA SER A 181 -9.19 -21.53 -2.49
C SER A 181 -8.93 -20.03 -2.52
N THR A 182 -8.97 -19.42 -3.71
CA THR A 182 -8.85 -17.96 -3.90
C THR A 182 -9.80 -17.19 -3.00
N ALA A 183 -11.04 -17.67 -2.83
CA ALA A 183 -12.03 -17.04 -1.96
C ALA A 183 -11.58 -17.04 -0.49
N THR A 184 -11.01 -18.16 -0.01
CA THR A 184 -10.49 -18.28 1.36
C THR A 184 -9.29 -17.38 1.57
N SER A 185 -8.32 -17.41 0.66
CA SER A 185 -7.09 -16.60 0.73
C SER A 185 -7.40 -15.10 0.76
N LEU A 186 -8.28 -14.63 -0.12
CA LEU A 186 -8.71 -13.23 -0.14
C LEU A 186 -9.50 -12.85 1.11
N SER A 187 -10.34 -13.72 1.63
CA SER A 187 -11.11 -13.48 2.87
C SER A 187 -10.21 -13.34 4.08
N LEU A 188 -9.22 -14.25 4.23
CA LEU A 188 -8.22 -14.18 5.30
C LEU A 188 -7.42 -12.87 5.22
N ASN A 189 -6.85 -12.57 4.05
CA ASN A 189 -6.09 -11.34 3.83
C ASN A 189 -6.91 -10.07 4.09
N THR A 190 -8.18 -10.04 3.68
CA THR A 190 -9.08 -8.91 3.96
C THR A 190 -9.32 -8.74 5.47
N GLY A 191 -9.54 -9.84 6.19
CA GLY A 191 -9.68 -9.83 7.65
C GLY A 191 -8.43 -9.29 8.35
N VAL A 192 -7.27 -9.71 7.90
CA VAL A 192 -5.98 -9.27 8.45
C VAL A 192 -5.68 -7.79 8.11
N LEU A 193 -6.05 -7.32 6.92
CA LEU A 193 -5.99 -5.89 6.57
C LEU A 193 -6.90 -5.04 7.47
N ALA A 194 -8.07 -5.54 7.85
CA ALA A 194 -8.94 -4.86 8.81
C ALA A 194 -8.30 -4.76 10.21
N VAL A 195 -7.59 -5.82 10.64
CA VAL A 195 -6.80 -5.78 11.88
C VAL A 195 -5.65 -4.78 11.76
N LEU A 196 -4.96 -4.73 10.61
CA LEU A 196 -3.90 -3.74 10.36
C LEU A 196 -4.41 -2.30 10.51
N LEU A 197 -5.61 -2.00 10.01
CA LEU A 197 -6.22 -0.67 10.20
C LEU A 197 -6.37 -0.29 11.67
N MET A 198 -6.68 -1.24 12.53
CA MET A 198 -6.77 -1.01 13.98
C MET A 198 -5.39 -0.90 14.63
N LEU A 199 -4.42 -1.68 14.17
CA LEU A 199 -3.06 -1.66 14.70
C LEU A 199 -2.28 -0.38 14.34
N TYR A 200 -2.55 0.26 13.21
CA TYR A 200 -1.85 1.47 12.78
C TYR A 200 -1.91 2.63 13.78
N PRO A 201 -3.10 3.10 14.21
CA PRO A 201 -3.14 4.18 15.19
C PRO A 201 -2.55 3.77 16.55
N ILE A 202 -2.72 2.50 16.96
CA ILE A 202 -2.14 1.98 18.19
C ILE A 202 -0.61 1.99 18.12
N SER A 203 -0.02 1.48 17.05
CA SER A 203 1.44 1.46 16.87
C SER A 203 2.04 2.87 16.78
N ALA A 204 1.36 3.79 16.11
CA ALA A 204 1.78 5.17 16.01
C ALA A 204 1.71 5.91 17.35
N TRP A 205 0.63 5.73 18.10
CA TRP A 205 0.50 6.26 19.45
C TRP A 205 1.56 5.68 20.40
N LEU A 206 1.86 4.39 20.30
CA LEU A 206 2.92 3.77 21.06
C LEU A 206 4.29 4.35 20.69
N SER A 207 4.53 4.57 19.39
CA SER A 207 5.74 5.21 18.88
C SER A 207 5.94 6.63 19.42
N ASP A 208 4.86 7.38 19.64
CA ASP A 208 4.94 8.71 20.24
C ASP A 208 5.30 8.66 21.74
N ARG A 209 5.02 7.56 22.44
CA ARG A 209 5.32 7.37 23.86
C ARG A 209 6.70 6.78 24.13
N ILE A 210 7.05 5.68 23.45
CA ILE A 210 8.29 4.94 23.71
C ILE A 210 9.43 5.31 22.74
N GLY A 211 9.11 6.09 21.69
CA GLY A 211 10.09 6.56 20.70
C GLY A 211 10.09 5.70 19.41
N ARG A 212 10.74 6.24 18.38
CA ARG A 212 10.79 5.64 17.03
C ARG A 212 11.66 4.38 16.99
N LYS A 213 12.84 4.43 17.64
CA LYS A 213 13.81 3.34 17.60
C LYS A 213 13.27 2.00 18.14
N PRO A 214 12.63 1.93 19.32
CA PRO A 214 12.07 0.68 19.81
C PRO A 214 11.05 0.07 18.85
N MET A 215 10.19 0.91 18.25
CA MET A 215 9.19 0.47 17.27
C MET A 215 9.84 -0.11 16.01
N LEU A 216 10.83 0.58 15.46
CA LEU A 216 11.55 0.12 14.28
C LEU A 216 12.32 -1.16 14.56
N ILE A 217 13.01 -1.25 15.71
CA ILE A 217 13.77 -2.44 16.09
C ILE A 217 12.83 -3.63 16.32
N SER A 218 11.75 -3.45 17.09
CA SER A 218 10.81 -4.56 17.36
C SER A 218 10.13 -5.05 16.09
N GLY A 219 9.65 -4.17 15.24
CA GLY A 219 9.03 -4.54 13.96
C GLY A 219 10.03 -5.23 13.01
N SER A 220 11.25 -4.69 12.87
CA SER A 220 12.29 -5.31 12.05
C SER A 220 12.76 -6.66 12.60
N SER A 221 12.92 -6.78 13.92
CA SER A 221 13.29 -8.04 14.57
C SER A 221 12.22 -9.09 14.39
N LEU A 222 10.93 -8.71 14.53
CA LEU A 222 9.83 -9.63 14.32
C LEU A 222 9.73 -10.08 12.85
N LEU A 223 10.00 -9.22 11.88
CA LEU A 223 10.10 -9.63 10.46
C LEU A 223 11.33 -10.52 10.23
N CYS A 224 12.49 -10.17 10.78
CA CYS A 224 13.73 -10.91 10.51
C CYS A 224 13.73 -12.30 11.14
N PHE A 225 13.36 -12.40 12.42
CA PHE A 225 13.44 -13.65 13.19
C PHE A 225 12.10 -14.39 13.27
N GLY A 226 10.97 -13.66 13.15
CA GLY A 226 9.63 -14.22 13.18
C GLY A 226 9.14 -14.70 11.81
N ALA A 227 9.73 -14.25 10.70
CA ALA A 227 9.26 -14.63 9.36
C ALA A 227 9.23 -16.15 9.17
N LEU A 228 10.34 -16.84 9.45
CA LEU A 228 10.42 -18.29 9.28
C LEU A 228 9.35 -19.06 10.12
N PRO A 229 9.25 -18.88 11.45
CA PRO A 229 8.26 -19.59 12.22
C PRO A 229 6.83 -19.21 11.86
N LEU A 230 6.55 -17.96 11.47
CA LEU A 230 5.22 -17.51 11.09
C LEU A 230 4.82 -18.06 9.70
N PHE A 231 5.72 -18.07 8.72
CA PHE A 231 5.47 -18.73 7.44
C PHE A 231 5.34 -20.25 7.59
N ASN A 232 6.13 -20.91 8.46
CA ASN A 232 5.94 -22.32 8.78
C ASN A 232 4.57 -22.60 9.42
N LEU A 233 4.04 -21.67 10.21
CA LEU A 233 2.69 -21.78 10.76
C LEU A 233 1.63 -21.66 9.64
N MET A 234 1.84 -20.77 8.67
CA MET A 234 0.99 -20.63 7.49
C MET A 234 1.04 -21.87 6.60
N HIS A 235 2.22 -22.46 6.42
CA HIS A 235 2.42 -23.65 5.56
C HIS A 235 1.67 -24.92 6.01
N SER A 236 0.85 -24.83 7.02
CA SER A 236 0.01 -25.96 7.46
C SER A 236 -1.22 -26.23 6.59
N GLY A 237 -1.61 -25.29 5.73
CA GLY A 237 -2.85 -25.35 4.93
C GLY A 237 -4.14 -25.28 5.77
N ASP A 238 -4.01 -25.14 7.11
CA ASP A 238 -5.15 -24.95 8.02
C ASP A 238 -5.47 -23.46 8.14
N PRO A 239 -6.65 -22.98 7.73
CA PRO A 239 -7.03 -21.58 7.78
C PRO A 239 -6.85 -20.93 9.16
N GLN A 240 -7.02 -21.69 10.26
CA GLN A 240 -6.81 -21.15 11.60
C GLN A 240 -5.34 -20.88 11.88
N ARG A 241 -4.44 -21.74 11.45
CA ARG A 241 -3.00 -21.53 11.62
C ARG A 241 -2.48 -20.46 10.68
N VAL A 242 -2.98 -20.41 9.45
CA VAL A 242 -2.65 -19.39 8.45
C VAL A 242 -2.95 -17.99 9.00
N ILE A 243 -4.15 -17.76 9.57
CA ILE A 243 -4.52 -16.45 10.12
C ILE A 243 -3.60 -16.02 11.28
N TRP A 244 -3.18 -16.94 12.16
CA TRP A 244 -2.26 -16.59 13.24
C TRP A 244 -0.86 -16.25 12.73
N GLY A 245 -0.37 -16.95 11.71
CA GLY A 245 0.89 -16.60 11.05
C GLY A 245 0.84 -15.23 10.40
N GLU A 246 -0.21 -14.95 9.65
CA GLU A 246 -0.42 -13.68 8.96
C GLU A 246 -0.64 -12.51 9.95
N LEU A 247 -1.36 -12.72 11.06
CA LEU A 247 -1.51 -11.73 12.13
C LEU A 247 -0.17 -11.40 12.82
N GLY A 248 0.68 -12.39 13.02
CA GLY A 248 2.03 -12.15 13.57
C GLY A 248 2.88 -11.28 12.64
N LEU A 249 2.85 -11.55 11.34
CA LEU A 249 3.52 -10.72 10.33
C LEU A 249 2.90 -9.33 10.23
N THR A 250 1.58 -9.24 10.33
CA THR A 250 0.84 -7.96 10.35
C THR A 250 1.23 -7.07 11.51
N LEU A 251 1.40 -7.66 12.70
CA LEU A 251 1.89 -6.93 13.86
C LEU A 251 3.29 -6.33 13.59
N ALA A 252 4.18 -7.09 12.97
CA ALA A 252 5.50 -6.59 12.61
C ALA A 252 5.44 -5.40 11.64
N VAL A 253 4.59 -5.48 10.61
CA VAL A 253 4.38 -4.38 9.65
C VAL A 253 3.77 -3.16 10.35
N ALA A 254 2.81 -3.35 11.25
CA ALA A 254 2.20 -2.25 12.01
C ALA A 254 3.22 -1.54 12.92
N LEU A 255 4.07 -2.29 13.62
CA LEU A 255 5.14 -1.72 14.46
C LEU A 255 6.14 -0.90 13.62
N LEU A 256 6.56 -1.44 12.47
CA LEU A 256 7.42 -0.71 11.53
C LEU A 256 6.76 0.58 11.04
N ALA A 257 5.50 0.53 10.63
CA ALA A 257 4.77 1.68 10.11
C ALA A 257 4.64 2.80 11.16
N GLY A 258 4.33 2.44 12.42
CA GLY A 258 4.23 3.37 13.53
C GLY A 258 5.52 4.11 13.85
N GLY A 259 6.68 3.44 13.68
CA GLY A 259 8.00 4.07 13.82
C GLY A 259 8.46 4.81 12.58
N LYS A 260 8.24 4.23 11.40
CA LYS A 260 8.75 4.71 10.10
C LYS A 260 8.16 6.06 9.69
N ASN A 261 6.84 6.21 9.74
CA ASN A 261 6.19 7.40 9.20
C ASN A 261 6.65 8.70 9.86
N PRO A 262 6.65 8.84 11.19
CA PRO A 262 7.21 10.03 11.81
C PRO A 262 8.73 10.15 11.62
N ALA A 263 9.47 9.03 11.64
CA ALA A 263 10.92 9.05 11.43
C ALA A 263 11.30 9.59 10.05
N ASN A 264 10.54 9.29 9.01
CA ASN A 264 10.73 9.80 7.67
C ASN A 264 10.72 11.34 7.65
N VAL A 265 9.76 11.96 8.33
CA VAL A 265 9.62 13.41 8.39
C VAL A 265 10.71 14.04 9.28
N GLU A 266 11.02 13.40 10.41
CA GLU A 266 12.02 13.86 11.38
C GLU A 266 13.45 13.77 10.85
N LEU A 267 13.78 12.79 9.99
CA LEU A 267 15.11 12.61 9.40
C LEU A 267 15.41 13.57 8.26
N MET A 268 14.38 14.11 7.59
CA MET A 268 14.57 14.98 6.45
C MET A 268 14.50 16.46 6.85
N PRO A 269 15.51 17.26 6.50
CA PRO A 269 15.48 18.72 6.71
C PRO A 269 14.31 19.37 5.96
N ALA A 270 13.64 20.34 6.60
CA ALA A 270 12.44 20.99 6.06
C ALA A 270 12.62 21.50 4.62
N ALA A 271 13.75 22.13 4.32
CA ALA A 271 14.05 22.70 2.99
C ALA A 271 14.00 21.70 1.81
N VAL A 272 14.23 20.42 2.05
CA VAL A 272 14.27 19.34 1.01
C VAL A 272 13.35 18.17 1.37
N ARG A 273 12.56 18.28 2.43
CA ARG A 273 11.74 17.19 2.99
C ARG A 273 10.82 16.56 1.95
N CYS A 274 10.04 17.38 1.26
CA CYS A 274 9.09 16.91 0.26
C CYS A 274 9.80 16.14 -0.88
N THR A 275 10.83 16.74 -1.47
CA THR A 275 11.59 16.12 -2.57
C THR A 275 12.31 14.85 -2.11
N GLY A 276 12.99 14.91 -0.97
CA GLY A 276 13.75 13.76 -0.46
C GLY A 276 12.87 12.57 -0.06
N LEU A 277 11.74 12.85 0.59
CA LEU A 277 10.76 11.80 0.93
C LEU A 277 10.11 11.20 -0.30
N ALA A 278 9.68 12.04 -1.26
CA ALA A 278 9.06 11.54 -2.49
C ALA A 278 10.00 10.62 -3.28
N VAL A 279 11.27 10.99 -3.42
CA VAL A 279 12.28 10.17 -4.10
C VAL A 279 12.51 8.86 -3.35
N ALA A 280 12.78 8.93 -2.03
CA ALA A 280 13.07 7.75 -1.23
C ALA A 280 11.88 6.78 -1.17
N PHE A 281 10.66 7.31 -1.04
CA PHE A 281 9.43 6.53 -0.99
C PHE A 281 9.13 5.86 -2.34
N ASN A 282 9.16 6.61 -3.45
CA ASN A 282 8.85 6.05 -4.76
C ASN A 282 9.84 4.96 -5.20
N ILE A 283 11.13 5.11 -4.87
CA ILE A 283 12.12 4.06 -5.14
C ILE A 283 11.82 2.82 -4.27
N ALA A 284 11.55 3.01 -2.99
CA ALA A 284 11.30 1.91 -2.07
C ALA A 284 10.02 1.15 -2.40
N GLU A 285 8.91 1.86 -2.61
CA GLU A 285 7.60 1.25 -2.91
C GLU A 285 7.53 0.71 -4.35
N GLY A 286 7.96 1.51 -5.33
CA GLY A 286 7.84 1.13 -6.74
C GLY A 286 8.82 0.02 -7.14
N TYR A 287 10.10 0.16 -6.77
CA TYR A 287 11.09 -0.84 -7.13
C TYR A 287 11.10 -2.03 -6.18
N PHE A 288 11.37 -1.80 -4.90
CA PHE A 288 11.57 -2.90 -3.96
C PHE A 288 10.25 -3.53 -3.53
N GLY A 289 9.25 -2.73 -3.20
CA GLY A 289 7.92 -3.23 -2.86
C GLY A 289 7.26 -3.94 -4.05
N GLY A 290 7.15 -3.25 -5.18
CA GLY A 290 6.45 -3.77 -6.36
C GLY A 290 7.08 -5.02 -6.97
N THR A 291 8.40 -5.23 -6.85
CA THR A 291 9.07 -6.44 -7.33
C THR A 291 9.09 -7.58 -6.31
N THR A 292 8.74 -7.33 -5.06
CA THR A 292 8.78 -8.35 -3.99
C THR A 292 7.97 -9.61 -4.32
N PRO A 293 6.70 -9.55 -4.79
CA PRO A 293 5.95 -10.76 -5.11
C PRO A 293 6.60 -11.57 -6.24
N LEU A 294 7.12 -10.89 -7.27
CA LEU A 294 7.81 -11.53 -8.39
C LEU A 294 9.07 -12.29 -7.94
N ILE A 295 9.89 -11.63 -7.11
CA ILE A 295 11.12 -12.22 -6.58
C ILE A 295 10.78 -13.40 -5.66
N ALA A 296 9.78 -13.25 -4.80
CA ALA A 296 9.36 -14.31 -3.89
C ALA A 296 8.83 -15.53 -4.65
N THR A 297 8.01 -15.34 -5.66
CA THR A 297 7.51 -16.44 -6.52
C THR A 297 8.68 -17.14 -7.26
N TRP A 298 9.64 -16.36 -7.78
CA TRP A 298 10.81 -16.92 -8.47
C TRP A 298 11.73 -17.73 -7.55
N LEU A 299 11.84 -17.34 -6.27
CA LEU A 299 12.68 -18.06 -5.30
C LEU A 299 12.06 -19.39 -4.84
N ILE A 300 10.74 -19.55 -4.97
CA ILE A 300 10.02 -20.79 -4.56
C ILE A 300 9.79 -21.73 -5.73
N ALA A 301 9.73 -21.21 -6.98
CA ALA A 301 9.63 -21.99 -8.20
C ALA A 301 10.93 -22.78 -8.48
#